data_0f5529c7ec402e715912272c1e0d71f1
#
_entry.id   0f5529c7ec402e715912272c1e0d71f1
#
_cell.length_a   1.000
_cell.length_b   1.000
_cell.length_c   1.000
_cell.angle_alpha   90.00
_cell.angle_beta   90.00
_cell.angle_gamma   90.00
#
_symmetry.space_group_name_H-M   'P 1'
#
loop_
_entity.id
_entity.type
_entity.pdbx_description
1 polymer ?
#
loop_
_entity_poly.entity_id
_entity_poly.type
_entity_poly.pdbx_seq_one_letter_code
_entity_poly.pdbx_strand_id
1 'polypeptide(L)'
;AQGSIIRDLQNADMVLLGGDGKHKGNLINIYKKIQYGYKEPSIHLMSTKAAEITKIAVNCFLTTKISYANMIGQVLAQSNLYDEIETVLSSIGSDSRIGHKYMNFGFGFGGPCFPRDNRAFASYAQKVGVEHNIGTTTDNFNKAHLLFLKDYFINDNSDDLPFWFDYIAYKPGTDILTESQQYQLCLEFLDLGYKVYVSDDLLKDKCDARILFGVPDEKVYRIDL
;
A
#
# COMPACT_ATOMS: atom_id res chain seq x y z
N ALA A 1 2.21 -6.97 10.78
CA ALA A 1 2.49 -5.61 10.27
C ALA A 1 3.06 -4.74 11.40
N GLN A 2 3.72 -3.62 11.08
CA GLN A 2 4.16 -2.68 12.11
C GLN A 2 2.96 -2.19 12.94
N GLY A 3 3.13 -2.12 14.25
CA GLY A 3 2.07 -1.78 15.20
C GLY A 3 1.15 -2.93 15.60
N SER A 4 1.22 -4.09 14.92
CA SER A 4 0.30 -5.22 15.17
C SER A 4 0.98 -6.59 15.20
N ILE A 5 2.30 -6.65 15.38
CA ILE A 5 3.09 -7.89 15.24
C ILE A 5 2.57 -9.02 16.14
N ILE A 6 2.29 -8.75 17.42
CA ILE A 6 1.82 -9.76 18.36
C ILE A 6 0.44 -10.26 17.95
N ARG A 7 -0.49 -9.35 17.65
CA ARG A 7 -1.83 -9.71 17.19
C ARG A 7 -1.80 -10.51 15.90
N ASP A 8 -0.98 -10.11 14.93
CA ASP A 8 -0.86 -10.78 13.64
C ASP A 8 -0.22 -12.18 13.79
N LEU A 9 0.69 -12.38 14.75
CA LEU A 9 1.27 -13.68 15.08
C LEU A 9 0.24 -14.60 15.74
N GLN A 10 -0.58 -14.06 16.65
CA GLN A 10 -1.61 -14.80 17.37
C GLN A 10 -2.83 -15.13 16.51
N ASN A 11 -3.12 -14.34 15.49
CA ASN A 11 -4.28 -14.49 14.60
C ASN A 11 -3.85 -14.47 13.12
N ALA A 12 -2.90 -15.33 12.78
CA ALA A 12 -2.42 -15.45 11.40
C ALA A 12 -3.43 -16.20 10.52
N ASP A 13 -3.68 -15.70 9.31
CA ASP A 13 -4.50 -16.40 8.32
C ASP A 13 -3.79 -17.67 7.82
N MET A 14 -2.45 -17.63 7.71
CA MET A 14 -1.63 -18.76 7.25
C MET A 14 -0.28 -18.78 7.94
N VAL A 15 0.30 -19.98 8.04
CA VAL A 15 1.67 -20.23 8.48
C VAL A 15 2.41 -20.96 7.36
N LEU A 16 3.53 -20.40 6.91
CA LEU A 16 4.39 -21.00 5.89
C LEU A 16 5.59 -21.66 6.58
N LEU A 17 5.74 -22.97 6.41
CA LEU A 17 6.86 -23.75 6.95
C LEU A 17 7.72 -24.24 5.79
N GLY A 18 8.88 -23.59 5.59
CA GLY A 18 9.87 -23.97 4.59
C GLY A 18 10.92 -24.92 5.17
N GLY A 19 11.13 -26.09 4.53
CA GLY A 19 12.15 -27.02 4.96
C GLY A 19 11.92 -28.45 4.49
N ASP A 20 12.76 -29.37 4.96
CA ASP A 20 12.70 -30.82 4.68
C ASP A 20 11.59 -31.56 5.47
N GLY A 21 10.84 -30.84 6.28
CA GLY A 21 9.75 -31.43 7.09
C GLY A 21 10.20 -32.16 8.37
N LYS A 22 11.50 -32.26 8.63
CA LYS A 22 12.06 -33.04 9.75
C LYS A 22 11.57 -32.57 11.12
N HIS A 23 11.33 -31.28 11.29
CA HIS A 23 10.85 -30.68 12.56
C HIS A 23 9.41 -30.18 12.47
N LYS A 24 8.69 -30.55 11.43
CA LYS A 24 7.32 -30.15 11.14
C LYS A 24 6.37 -30.20 12.32
N GLY A 25 6.32 -31.36 13.00
CA GLY A 25 5.41 -31.59 14.13
C GLY A 25 5.65 -30.62 15.29
N ASN A 26 6.92 -30.36 15.61
CA ASN A 26 7.29 -29.43 16.68
C ASN A 26 6.88 -28.00 16.34
N LEU A 27 7.14 -27.56 15.10
CA LEU A 27 6.78 -26.22 14.66
C LEU A 27 5.25 -26.01 14.62
N ILE A 28 4.51 -26.98 14.12
CA ILE A 28 3.04 -26.94 14.14
C ILE A 28 2.52 -26.80 15.57
N ASN A 29 3.06 -27.60 16.52
CA ASN A 29 2.66 -27.55 17.92
C ASN A 29 2.97 -26.20 18.57
N ILE A 30 4.10 -25.58 18.22
CA ILE A 30 4.45 -24.23 18.69
C ILE A 30 3.42 -23.19 18.17
N TYR A 31 3.12 -23.19 16.88
CA TYR A 31 2.15 -22.25 16.31
C TYR A 31 0.75 -22.46 16.86
N LYS A 32 0.30 -23.71 17.04
CA LYS A 32 -0.99 -24.02 17.69
C LYS A 32 -1.07 -23.48 19.13
N LYS A 33 0.04 -23.49 19.88
CA LYS A 33 0.08 -22.89 21.23
C LYS A 33 0.02 -21.36 21.19
N ILE A 34 0.74 -20.72 20.27
CA ILE A 34 0.73 -19.25 20.11
C ILE A 34 -0.67 -18.75 19.73
N GLN A 35 -1.39 -19.52 18.92
CA GLN A 35 -2.70 -19.14 18.38
C GLN A 35 -3.87 -19.77 19.17
N TYR A 36 -3.59 -20.32 20.35
CA TYR A 36 -4.63 -20.88 21.21
C TYR A 36 -5.69 -19.82 21.57
N GLY A 37 -6.96 -20.15 21.30
CA GLY A 37 -8.09 -19.22 21.50
C GLY A 37 -8.39 -18.29 20.30
N TYR A 38 -7.61 -18.38 19.22
CA TYR A 38 -7.82 -17.67 17.95
C TYR A 38 -8.22 -18.65 16.84
N LYS A 39 -8.50 -18.09 15.64
CA LYS A 39 -8.77 -18.90 14.46
C LYS A 39 -7.57 -19.78 14.12
N GLU A 40 -7.79 -21.07 13.90
CA GLU A 40 -6.74 -21.99 13.47
C GLU A 40 -6.23 -21.58 12.07
N PRO A 41 -4.92 -21.31 11.90
CA PRO A 41 -4.37 -20.89 10.61
C PRO A 41 -4.25 -22.06 9.65
N SER A 42 -4.29 -21.78 8.37
CA SER A 42 -3.88 -22.73 7.35
C SER A 42 -2.37 -22.93 7.38
N ILE A 43 -1.90 -24.14 7.67
CA ILE A 43 -0.47 -24.46 7.74
C ILE A 43 -0.01 -25.09 6.42
N HIS A 44 0.91 -24.44 5.74
CA HIS A 44 1.46 -24.86 4.45
C HIS A 44 2.93 -25.29 4.60
N LEU A 45 3.23 -26.50 4.13
CA LEU A 45 4.56 -27.08 4.17
C LEU A 45 5.12 -27.14 2.75
N MET A 46 6.33 -26.63 2.58
CA MET A 46 6.97 -26.57 1.29
C MET A 46 8.49 -26.49 1.44
N SER A 47 9.25 -26.49 0.34
CA SER A 47 10.67 -26.20 0.40
C SER A 47 10.92 -24.76 0.88
N THR A 48 12.10 -24.48 1.45
CA THR A 48 12.50 -23.12 1.86
C THR A 48 12.31 -22.11 0.76
N LYS A 49 12.78 -22.42 -0.43
CA LYS A 49 12.65 -21.55 -1.61
C LYS A 49 11.20 -21.27 -1.98
N ALA A 50 10.32 -22.27 -1.91
CA ALA A 50 8.90 -22.07 -2.18
C ALA A 50 8.25 -21.17 -1.11
N ALA A 51 8.61 -21.32 0.16
CA ALA A 51 8.10 -20.49 1.25
C ALA A 51 8.53 -19.02 1.10
N GLU A 52 9.78 -18.75 0.71
CA GLU A 52 10.27 -17.40 0.40
C GLU A 52 9.50 -16.79 -0.78
N ILE A 53 9.34 -17.52 -1.87
CA ILE A 53 8.56 -17.08 -3.04
C ILE A 53 7.12 -16.78 -2.62
N THR A 54 6.48 -17.68 -1.88
CA THR A 54 5.08 -17.50 -1.45
C THR A 54 4.91 -16.23 -0.62
N LYS A 55 5.80 -15.99 0.34
CA LYS A 55 5.74 -14.78 1.18
C LYS A 55 5.82 -13.50 0.34
N ILE A 56 6.75 -13.45 -0.60
CA ILE A 56 6.91 -12.26 -1.46
C ILE A 56 5.75 -12.14 -2.46
N ALA A 57 5.31 -13.26 -3.05
CA ALA A 57 4.20 -13.28 -4.01
C ALA A 57 2.89 -12.77 -3.42
N VAL A 58 2.61 -13.01 -2.13
CA VAL A 58 1.44 -12.43 -1.45
C VAL A 58 1.49 -10.91 -1.49
N ASN A 59 2.62 -10.29 -1.16
CA ASN A 59 2.77 -8.84 -1.22
C ASN A 59 2.62 -8.32 -2.67
N CYS A 60 3.18 -9.01 -3.64
CA CYS A 60 3.05 -8.65 -5.06
C CYS A 60 1.60 -8.75 -5.56
N PHE A 61 0.83 -9.72 -5.08
CA PHE A 61 -0.58 -9.81 -5.42
C PHE A 61 -1.38 -8.66 -4.81
N LEU A 62 -1.08 -8.27 -3.56
CA LEU A 62 -1.73 -7.13 -2.92
C LEU A 62 -1.43 -5.82 -3.65
N THR A 63 -0.17 -5.59 -4.04
CA THR A 63 0.22 -4.41 -4.82
C THR A 63 -0.46 -4.38 -6.19
N THR A 64 -0.66 -5.56 -6.82
CA THR A 64 -1.41 -5.67 -8.07
C THR A 64 -2.88 -5.29 -7.88
N LYS A 65 -3.54 -5.72 -6.79
CA LYS A 65 -4.92 -5.32 -6.48
C LYS A 65 -5.04 -3.81 -6.26
N ILE A 66 -4.12 -3.21 -5.50
CA ILE A 66 -4.09 -1.76 -5.29
C ILE A 66 -3.95 -1.02 -6.62
N SER A 67 -2.99 -1.43 -7.45
CA SER A 67 -2.77 -0.82 -8.76
C SER A 67 -3.96 -1.01 -9.70
N TYR A 68 -4.61 -2.16 -9.67
CA TYR A 68 -5.80 -2.41 -10.47
C TYR A 68 -6.97 -1.51 -10.04
N ALA A 69 -7.22 -1.38 -8.74
CA ALA A 69 -8.27 -0.49 -8.21
C ALA A 69 -8.00 0.96 -8.61
N ASN A 70 -6.76 1.42 -8.45
CA ASN A 70 -6.35 2.77 -8.84
C ASN A 70 -6.46 3.00 -10.36
N MET A 71 -6.14 1.99 -11.18
CA MET A 71 -6.33 2.06 -12.62
C MET A 71 -7.81 2.24 -13.00
N ILE A 72 -8.70 1.49 -12.37
CA ILE A 72 -10.16 1.64 -12.60
C ILE A 72 -10.61 3.04 -12.17
N GLY A 73 -10.15 3.54 -11.01
CA GLY A 73 -10.45 4.90 -10.58
C GLY A 73 -9.96 5.97 -11.56
N GLN A 74 -8.74 5.83 -12.11
CA GLN A 74 -8.25 6.74 -13.15
C GLN A 74 -9.11 6.69 -14.42
N VAL A 75 -9.51 5.49 -14.87
CA VAL A 75 -10.40 5.34 -16.04
C VAL A 75 -11.71 6.07 -15.83
N LEU A 76 -12.33 5.92 -14.65
CA LEU A 76 -13.57 6.60 -14.32
C LEU A 76 -13.39 8.12 -14.22
N ALA A 77 -12.36 8.59 -13.55
CA ALA A 77 -12.04 10.01 -13.45
C ALA A 77 -11.84 10.65 -14.84
N GLN A 78 -11.06 10.00 -15.72
CA GLN A 78 -10.85 10.46 -17.10
C GLN A 78 -12.12 10.37 -17.98
N SER A 79 -13.11 9.60 -17.53
CA SER A 79 -14.42 9.49 -18.20
C SER A 79 -15.47 10.44 -17.63
N ASN A 80 -15.09 11.37 -16.74
CA ASN A 80 -15.99 12.26 -15.98
C ASN A 80 -17.01 11.50 -15.09
N LEU A 81 -16.61 10.35 -14.53
CA LEU A 81 -17.39 9.49 -13.64
C LEU A 81 -16.74 9.36 -12.25
N TYR A 82 -16.13 10.43 -11.76
CA TYR A 82 -15.39 10.41 -10.49
C TYR A 82 -16.29 9.98 -9.32
N ASP A 83 -17.51 10.49 -9.25
CA ASP A 83 -18.46 10.19 -8.17
C ASP A 83 -18.92 8.72 -8.15
N GLU A 84 -18.65 7.95 -9.21
CA GLU A 84 -19.02 6.53 -9.31
C GLU A 84 -17.88 5.57 -8.90
N ILE A 85 -16.68 6.08 -8.63
CA ILE A 85 -15.49 5.25 -8.36
C ILE A 85 -15.73 4.28 -7.22
N GLU A 86 -16.25 4.75 -6.07
CA GLU A 86 -16.52 3.91 -4.91
C GLU A 86 -17.57 2.83 -5.23
N THR A 87 -18.65 3.19 -5.90
CA THR A 87 -19.71 2.26 -6.29
C THR A 87 -19.19 1.18 -7.23
N VAL A 88 -18.40 1.54 -8.24
CA VAL A 88 -17.85 0.59 -9.20
C VAL A 88 -16.85 -0.36 -8.52
N LEU A 89 -15.91 0.15 -7.72
CA LEU A 89 -14.93 -0.68 -7.02
C LEU A 89 -15.59 -1.59 -5.97
N SER A 90 -16.60 -1.09 -5.25
CA SER A 90 -17.39 -1.89 -4.32
C SER A 90 -18.14 -3.01 -5.06
N SER A 91 -18.71 -2.72 -6.24
CA SER A 91 -19.38 -3.72 -7.07
C SER A 91 -18.41 -4.82 -7.53
N ILE A 92 -17.21 -4.45 -7.99
CA ILE A 92 -16.16 -5.42 -8.35
C ILE A 92 -15.77 -6.25 -7.13
N GLY A 93 -15.58 -5.60 -5.97
CA GLY A 93 -15.24 -6.27 -4.70
C GLY A 93 -16.31 -7.22 -4.18
N SER A 94 -17.58 -7.06 -4.60
CA SER A 94 -18.69 -7.93 -4.22
C SER A 94 -18.63 -9.31 -4.88
N ASP A 95 -17.87 -9.47 -5.97
CA ASP A 95 -17.60 -10.79 -6.53
C ASP A 95 -16.73 -11.60 -5.53
N SER A 96 -17.25 -12.76 -5.07
CA SER A 96 -16.59 -13.60 -4.08
C SER A 96 -15.20 -14.11 -4.51
N ARG A 97 -14.91 -14.11 -5.81
CA ARG A 97 -13.60 -14.47 -6.37
C ARG A 97 -12.57 -13.36 -6.21
N ILE A 98 -13.02 -12.12 -6.00
CA ILE A 98 -12.19 -10.91 -5.90
C ILE A 98 -12.10 -10.42 -4.45
N GLY A 99 -13.23 -10.11 -3.82
CA GLY A 99 -13.34 -9.59 -2.46
C GLY A 99 -12.93 -8.12 -2.32
N HIS A 100 -13.49 -7.44 -1.31
CA HIS A 100 -13.34 -6.00 -1.11
C HIS A 100 -11.95 -5.52 -0.64
N LYS A 101 -11.16 -6.39 0.00
CA LYS A 101 -9.85 -5.99 0.53
C LYS A 101 -8.93 -5.47 -0.57
N TYR A 102 -8.36 -4.28 -0.39
CA TYR A 102 -7.49 -3.60 -1.36
C TYR A 102 -8.16 -3.21 -2.70
N MET A 103 -9.50 -3.07 -2.71
CA MET A 103 -10.27 -2.64 -3.88
C MET A 103 -10.83 -1.24 -3.69
N ASN A 104 -10.01 -0.31 -3.21
CA ASN A 104 -10.35 1.10 -3.04
C ASN A 104 -9.46 1.96 -3.93
N PHE A 105 -10.00 3.06 -4.45
CA PHE A 105 -9.21 4.12 -5.07
C PHE A 105 -8.54 4.94 -3.96
N GLY A 106 -7.31 5.40 -4.23
CA GLY A 106 -6.57 6.21 -3.28
C GLY A 106 -5.09 6.28 -3.62
N PHE A 107 -4.26 6.59 -2.64
CA PHE A 107 -2.82 6.53 -2.83
C PHE A 107 -2.36 5.12 -3.21
N GLY A 108 -1.29 5.07 -3.99
CA GLY A 108 -0.65 3.80 -4.33
C GLY A 108 0.06 3.16 -3.12
N PHE A 109 0.76 2.09 -3.38
CA PHE A 109 1.49 1.39 -2.32
C PHE A 109 2.86 2.03 -2.06
N GLY A 110 3.23 2.07 -0.79
CA GLY A 110 4.51 2.56 -0.28
C GLY A 110 5.02 1.72 0.88
N GLY A 111 5.92 2.30 1.66
CA GLY A 111 6.50 1.68 2.83
C GLY A 111 7.66 0.73 2.52
N PRO A 112 8.28 0.15 3.57
CA PRO A 112 9.53 -0.60 3.42
C PRO A 112 9.37 -1.99 2.79
N CYS A 113 8.13 -2.49 2.64
CA CYS A 113 7.89 -3.87 2.20
C CYS A 113 7.37 -3.96 0.76
N PHE A 114 6.24 -3.32 0.45
CA PHE A 114 5.55 -3.53 -0.82
C PHE A 114 6.40 -3.17 -2.05
N PRO A 115 7.02 -1.98 -2.14
CA PRO A 115 7.84 -1.65 -3.29
C PRO A 115 9.07 -2.55 -3.42
N ARG A 116 9.74 -2.83 -2.29
CA ARG A 116 10.92 -3.70 -2.26
C ARG A 116 10.59 -5.12 -2.70
N ASP A 117 9.53 -5.73 -2.15
CA ASP A 117 9.15 -7.11 -2.44
C ASP A 117 8.69 -7.25 -3.89
N ASN A 118 8.00 -6.24 -4.42
CA ASN A 118 7.56 -6.19 -5.82
C ASN A 118 8.77 -6.20 -6.79
N ARG A 119 9.77 -5.33 -6.54
CA ARG A 119 11.00 -5.27 -7.35
C ARG A 119 11.87 -6.53 -7.19
N ALA A 120 11.98 -7.07 -5.97
CA ALA A 120 12.72 -8.30 -5.71
C ALA A 120 12.09 -9.51 -6.44
N PHE A 121 10.76 -9.61 -6.44
CA PHE A 121 10.06 -10.67 -7.15
C PHE A 121 10.22 -10.52 -8.67
N ALA A 122 10.10 -9.32 -9.20
CA ALA A 122 10.30 -9.03 -10.61
C ALA A 122 11.71 -9.42 -11.08
N SER A 123 12.74 -9.02 -10.30
CA SER A 123 14.14 -9.39 -10.58
C SER A 123 14.37 -10.91 -10.55
N TYR A 124 13.78 -11.59 -9.56
CA TYR A 124 13.88 -13.04 -9.47
C TYR A 124 13.16 -13.74 -10.63
N ALA A 125 11.97 -13.26 -11.02
CA ALA A 125 11.24 -13.78 -12.19
C ALA A 125 12.08 -13.71 -13.46
N GLN A 126 12.72 -12.57 -13.75
CA GLN A 126 13.64 -12.41 -14.88
C GLN A 126 14.82 -13.39 -14.80
N LYS A 127 15.43 -13.54 -13.62
CA LYS A 127 16.55 -14.47 -13.40
C LYS A 127 16.20 -15.93 -13.73
N VAL A 128 14.94 -16.32 -13.56
CA VAL A 128 14.47 -17.70 -13.88
C VAL A 128 13.77 -17.79 -15.23
N GLY A 129 13.88 -16.78 -16.10
CA GLY A 129 13.38 -16.79 -17.46
C GLY A 129 11.92 -16.33 -17.64
N VAL A 130 11.31 -15.72 -16.63
CA VAL A 130 9.98 -15.09 -16.76
C VAL A 130 10.17 -13.60 -17.07
N GLU A 131 10.27 -13.29 -18.36
CA GLU A 131 10.61 -11.93 -18.85
C GLU A 131 9.46 -10.94 -18.63
N HIS A 132 8.23 -11.35 -18.96
CA HIS A 132 7.03 -10.52 -18.80
C HIS A 132 6.41 -10.79 -17.42
N ASN A 133 6.66 -9.89 -16.46
CA ASN A 133 6.17 -10.08 -15.12
C ASN A 133 5.30 -8.90 -14.65
N ILE A 134 4.24 -9.23 -13.91
CA ILE A 134 3.28 -8.26 -13.35
C ILE A 134 3.94 -7.32 -12.37
N GLY A 135 4.97 -7.76 -11.63
CA GLY A 135 5.65 -6.95 -10.64
C GLY A 135 6.26 -5.67 -11.22
N THR A 136 6.94 -5.76 -12.37
CA THR A 136 7.48 -4.58 -13.05
C THR A 136 6.37 -3.64 -13.52
N THR A 137 5.31 -4.19 -14.11
CA THR A 137 4.17 -3.40 -14.60
C THR A 137 3.48 -2.66 -13.43
N THR A 138 3.29 -3.36 -12.32
CA THR A 138 2.68 -2.81 -11.10
C THR A 138 3.53 -1.69 -10.48
N ASP A 139 4.86 -1.86 -10.40
CA ASP A 139 5.77 -0.82 -9.88
C ASP A 139 5.77 0.43 -10.77
N ASN A 140 5.78 0.24 -12.08
CA ASN A 140 5.70 1.35 -13.04
C ASN A 140 4.36 2.07 -12.98
N PHE A 141 3.25 1.34 -12.87
CA PHE A 141 1.94 1.94 -12.71
C PHE A 141 1.84 2.74 -11.41
N ASN A 142 2.36 2.22 -10.30
CA ASN A 142 2.35 2.91 -9.01
C ASN A 142 3.04 4.29 -9.07
N LYS A 143 4.16 4.39 -9.81
CA LYS A 143 4.86 5.66 -10.04
C LYS A 143 4.04 6.61 -10.94
N ALA A 144 3.46 6.09 -12.00
CA ALA A 144 2.60 6.88 -12.90
C ALA A 144 1.33 7.38 -12.19
N HIS A 145 0.79 6.59 -11.27
CA HIS A 145 -0.37 6.95 -10.47
C HIS A 145 -0.12 8.17 -9.57
N LEU A 146 1.07 8.31 -9.00
CA LEU A 146 1.43 9.51 -8.25
C LEU A 146 1.36 10.77 -9.10
N LEU A 147 1.87 10.70 -10.35
CA LEU A 147 1.80 11.83 -11.29
C LEU A 147 0.35 12.15 -11.67
N PHE A 148 -0.46 11.14 -11.88
CA PHE A 148 -1.89 11.32 -12.11
C PHE A 148 -2.57 12.04 -10.93
N LEU A 149 -2.32 11.63 -9.70
CA LEU A 149 -2.88 12.27 -8.50
C LEU A 149 -2.42 13.72 -8.38
N LYS A 150 -1.14 14.00 -8.65
CA LYS A 150 -0.60 15.35 -8.66
C LYS A 150 -1.40 16.25 -9.62
N ASP A 151 -1.49 15.84 -10.88
CA ASP A 151 -2.17 16.60 -11.91
C ASP A 151 -3.67 16.75 -11.60
N TYR A 152 -4.29 15.69 -11.08
CA TYR A 152 -5.68 15.71 -10.66
C TYR A 152 -5.94 16.78 -9.59
N PHE A 153 -5.18 16.78 -8.48
CA PHE A 153 -5.37 17.72 -7.38
C PHE A 153 -5.05 19.17 -7.77
N ILE A 154 -4.04 19.40 -8.61
CA ILE A 154 -3.73 20.74 -9.10
C ILE A 154 -4.89 21.27 -9.96
N ASN A 155 -5.43 20.46 -10.85
CA ASN A 155 -6.53 20.87 -11.73
C ASN A 155 -7.84 21.11 -10.95
N ASP A 156 -8.09 20.33 -9.89
CA ASP A 156 -9.29 20.48 -9.06
C ASP A 156 -9.18 21.66 -8.08
N ASN A 157 -7.96 22.02 -7.67
CA ASN A 157 -7.66 23.18 -6.81
C ASN A 157 -7.67 24.49 -7.60
N SER A 158 -8.83 24.87 -8.14
CA SER A 158 -8.98 26.05 -9.00
C SER A 158 -8.69 27.40 -8.33
N ASP A 159 -8.72 27.45 -6.99
CA ASP A 159 -8.47 28.66 -6.20
C ASP A 159 -6.99 28.79 -5.76
N ASP A 160 -6.10 27.92 -6.21
CA ASP A 160 -4.66 27.86 -5.84
C ASP A 160 -4.45 27.83 -4.31
N LEU A 161 -5.32 27.13 -3.57
CA LEU A 161 -5.28 27.05 -2.12
C LEU A 161 -4.06 26.23 -1.65
N PRO A 162 -3.58 26.47 -0.42
CA PRO A 162 -2.64 25.57 0.23
C PRO A 162 -3.20 24.15 0.34
N PHE A 163 -2.37 23.14 0.16
CA PHE A 163 -2.79 21.74 0.32
C PHE A 163 -2.74 21.29 1.78
N TRP A 164 -3.69 20.46 2.19
CA TRP A 164 -3.76 19.91 3.54
C TRP A 164 -3.89 18.40 3.54
N PHE A 165 -2.95 17.74 4.21
CA PHE A 165 -2.91 16.29 4.40
C PHE A 165 -3.21 15.93 5.85
N ASP A 166 -4.00 14.87 6.06
CA ASP A 166 -4.20 14.33 7.41
C ASP A 166 -2.92 13.69 7.95
N TYR A 167 -2.18 12.99 7.10
CA TYR A 167 -0.89 12.35 7.39
C TYR A 167 -0.06 12.20 6.11
N ILE A 168 1.26 12.07 6.27
CA ILE A 168 2.21 11.91 5.15
C ILE A 168 3.04 10.62 5.22
N ALA A 169 2.90 9.82 6.28
CA ALA A 169 3.48 8.49 6.33
C ALA A 169 2.84 7.56 5.29
N TYR A 170 3.53 6.47 4.91
CA TYR A 170 2.95 5.48 3.99
C TYR A 170 1.68 4.80 4.54
N LYS A 171 1.44 4.90 5.83
CA LYS A 171 0.29 4.35 6.55
C LYS A 171 -0.03 5.22 7.76
N PRO A 172 -1.32 5.49 8.07
CA PRO A 172 -1.71 6.25 9.26
C PRO A 172 -1.13 5.66 10.54
N GLY A 173 -0.74 6.54 11.48
CA GLY A 173 -0.21 6.14 12.79
C GLY A 173 1.17 5.48 12.76
N THR A 174 1.95 5.73 11.72
CA THR A 174 3.37 5.33 11.63
C THR A 174 4.25 6.54 11.33
N ASP A 175 5.54 6.43 11.64
CA ASP A 175 6.55 7.46 11.41
C ASP A 175 7.48 7.14 10.23
N ILE A 176 6.97 6.42 9.23
CA ILE A 176 7.76 5.91 8.11
C ILE A 176 7.39 6.63 6.83
N LEU A 177 8.37 7.34 6.26
CA LEU A 177 8.28 8.07 5.00
C LEU A 177 8.74 7.26 3.78
N THR A 178 9.32 6.08 3.99
CA THR A 178 9.90 5.26 2.91
C THR A 178 8.87 5.02 1.81
N GLU A 179 9.13 5.57 0.63
CA GLU A 179 8.30 5.47 -0.55
C GLU A 179 6.80 5.81 -0.30
N SER A 180 6.51 6.67 0.69
CA SER A 180 5.17 7.20 0.90
C SER A 180 4.76 8.09 -0.27
N GLN A 181 3.67 7.77 -0.95
CA GLN A 181 3.14 8.61 -2.02
C GLN A 181 2.58 9.94 -1.49
N GLN A 182 2.00 9.94 -0.29
CA GLN A 182 1.55 11.16 0.38
C GLN A 182 2.71 12.14 0.58
N TYR A 183 3.84 11.64 1.10
CA TYR A 183 5.03 12.48 1.29
C TYR A 183 5.64 12.95 -0.02
N GLN A 184 5.72 12.07 -1.02
CA GLN A 184 6.20 12.43 -2.35
C GLN A 184 5.32 13.51 -2.99
N LEU A 185 4.00 13.41 -2.84
CA LEU A 185 3.06 14.41 -3.34
C LEU A 185 3.22 15.76 -2.61
N CYS A 186 3.44 15.75 -1.28
CA CYS A 186 3.76 16.97 -0.53
C CYS A 186 5.00 17.67 -1.10
N LEU A 187 6.07 16.92 -1.40
CA LEU A 187 7.29 17.48 -1.98
C LEU A 187 7.05 18.08 -3.37
N GLU A 188 6.29 17.39 -4.21
CA GLU A 188 5.91 17.89 -5.54
C GLU A 188 5.13 19.23 -5.45
N PHE A 189 4.18 19.34 -4.52
CA PHE A 189 3.44 20.59 -4.30
C PHE A 189 4.33 21.71 -3.75
N LEU A 190 5.20 21.42 -2.80
CA LEU A 190 6.17 22.38 -2.28
C LEU A 190 7.13 22.90 -3.39
N ASP A 191 7.58 22.00 -4.26
CA ASP A 191 8.48 22.35 -5.37
C ASP A 191 7.77 23.17 -6.46
N LEU A 192 6.44 23.07 -6.56
CA LEU A 192 5.60 23.94 -7.40
C LEU A 192 5.25 25.28 -6.72
N GLY A 193 5.65 25.49 -5.47
CA GLY A 193 5.45 26.73 -4.73
C GLY A 193 4.19 26.80 -3.87
N TYR A 194 3.43 25.71 -3.77
CA TYR A 194 2.29 25.65 -2.86
C TYR A 194 2.74 25.55 -1.40
N LYS A 195 1.95 26.10 -0.49
CA LYS A 195 2.06 25.78 0.93
C LYS A 195 1.43 24.42 1.18
N VAL A 196 2.03 23.62 2.07
CA VAL A 196 1.52 22.29 2.44
C VAL A 196 1.40 22.21 3.97
N TYR A 197 0.20 21.87 4.44
CA TYR A 197 -0.12 21.61 5.83
C TYR A 197 -0.30 20.12 6.08
N VAL A 198 0.13 19.65 7.26
CA VAL A 198 -0.03 18.26 7.73
C VAL A 198 -0.58 18.25 9.14
N SER A 199 -1.69 17.52 9.38
CA SER A 199 -2.30 17.43 10.71
C SER A 199 -1.53 16.56 11.68
N ASP A 200 -0.97 15.43 11.19
CA ASP A 200 -0.20 14.47 12.00
C ASP A 200 1.24 14.97 12.19
N ASP A 201 1.60 15.36 13.41
CA ASP A 201 2.91 15.88 13.77
C ASP A 201 3.96 14.81 14.14
N LEU A 202 3.64 13.51 14.01
CA LEU A 202 4.58 12.40 14.28
C LEU A 202 5.89 12.49 13.48
N LEU A 203 5.86 13.20 12.35
CA LEU A 203 6.97 13.32 11.42
C LEU A 203 7.61 14.71 11.38
N LYS A 204 7.19 15.63 12.25
CA LYS A 204 7.60 17.04 12.25
C LYS A 204 9.12 17.25 12.18
N ASP A 205 9.88 16.41 12.89
CA ASP A 205 11.35 16.51 12.93
C ASP A 205 12.05 15.58 11.91
N LYS A 206 11.31 14.88 11.06
CA LYS A 206 11.84 13.83 10.16
C LYS A 206 11.58 14.09 8.68
N CYS A 207 10.87 15.15 8.33
CA CYS A 207 10.48 15.45 6.96
C CYS A 207 11.02 16.80 6.48
N ASP A 208 10.63 17.24 5.28
CA ASP A 208 11.04 18.53 4.71
C ASP A 208 10.57 19.69 5.61
N ALA A 209 11.49 20.59 5.94
CA ALA A 209 11.24 21.72 6.84
C ALA A 209 10.26 22.77 6.29
N ARG A 210 9.91 22.72 5.01
CA ARG A 210 8.91 23.59 4.38
C ARG A 210 7.47 23.16 4.72
N ILE A 211 7.26 21.94 5.22
CA ILE A 211 5.94 21.43 5.62
C ILE A 211 5.50 22.14 6.91
N LEU A 212 4.27 22.64 6.91
CA LEU A 212 3.64 23.29 8.04
C LEU A 212 2.80 22.28 8.83
N PHE A 213 3.07 22.15 10.13
CA PHE A 213 2.36 21.18 10.97
C PHE A 213 1.26 21.88 11.80
N GLY A 214 0.10 21.22 11.90
CA GLY A 214 -1.05 21.69 12.68
C GLY A 214 -2.27 21.98 11.81
N VAL A 215 -3.32 22.47 12.45
CA VAL A 215 -4.55 22.86 11.77
C VAL A 215 -4.34 24.24 11.13
N PRO A 216 -4.55 24.40 9.82
CA PRO A 216 -4.43 25.68 9.14
C PRO A 216 -5.49 26.68 9.64
N ASP A 217 -5.12 27.94 9.74
CA ASP A 217 -6.00 29.07 10.07
C ASP A 217 -6.52 29.82 8.82
N GLU A 218 -6.17 29.32 7.65
CA GLU A 218 -6.59 29.82 6.34
C GLU A 218 -7.42 28.78 5.58
N LYS A 219 -8.10 29.19 4.50
CA LYS A 219 -8.80 28.27 3.60
C LYS A 219 -7.77 27.36 2.92
N VAL A 220 -8.03 26.08 2.88
CA VAL A 220 -7.13 25.06 2.33
C VAL A 220 -7.88 24.09 1.42
N TYR A 221 -7.14 23.45 0.52
CA TYR A 221 -7.62 22.30 -0.26
C TYR A 221 -7.19 21.01 0.46
N ARG A 222 -8.17 20.28 0.98
CA ARG A 222 -7.90 19.02 1.68
C ARG A 222 -7.70 17.89 0.67
N ILE A 223 -6.61 17.15 0.84
CA ILE A 223 -6.36 15.92 0.09
C ILE A 223 -7.20 14.80 0.71
N ASP A 224 -8.27 14.42 0.04
CA ASP A 224 -9.20 13.37 0.46
C ASP A 224 -9.30 12.30 -0.65
N LEU A 225 -8.96 11.02 -0.29
CA LEU A 225 -8.93 9.86 -1.21
C LEU A 225 -9.45 8.60 -0.53
#